data_2a4d87d91edcb9cde92df112d9986399
#
_entry.id   2a4d87d91edcb9cde92df112d9986399
#
_cell.length_a   1.000
_cell.length_b   1.000
_cell.length_c   1.000
_cell.angle_alpha   90.00
_cell.angle_beta   90.00
_cell.angle_gamma   90.00
#
_symmetry.space_group_name_H-M   'P 1'
#
loop_
_entity.id
_entity.type
_entity.pdbx_description
1 polymer ?
#
loop_
_entity_poly.entity_id
_entity_poly.type
_entity_poly.pdbx_seq_one_letter_code
_entity_poly.pdbx_strand_id
1 'polypeptide(L)'
;MKKILAIALAAIMLVMTFAFAGCGDKKQEEKPADETKTFTMGIDAEYPPFSYMGEDGEYTGFDVEICKAACDYLGWNFKVFGVNWDNKLVQLDAGECDCVWSGMTILDTMKEAGYVISKPYFDNEQVLVVKEDSGLASSKDLAGKDVAVQLGTSGESLLKDEEGLKSLADTFNKVVTCDSFLKCFTELDGKAVDAVFVDKPVADSYVAEHKGFKVIDEDLGAEQYGIAFRSADTELCSQIEGAVAALVENGTYAKIADKYPEIVNNLLFLK
;
A
#
# COMPACT_ATOMS: atom_id res chain seq x y z
N MET A 1 53.78 -48.20 -24.60
CA MET A 1 54.30 -47.07 -23.80
C MET A 1 53.13 -46.53 -22.97
N LYS A 2 52.68 -47.35 -22.08
CA LYS A 2 51.66 -47.11 -21.08
C LYS A 2 52.24 -47.69 -19.78
N LYS A 3 52.58 -46.89 -18.78
CA LYS A 3 52.96 -47.30 -17.41
C LYS A 3 54.07 -46.39 -16.82
N ILE A 4 53.93 -45.06 -16.86
CA ILE A 4 54.74 -44.15 -16.03
C ILE A 4 53.92 -42.88 -15.82
N LEU A 5 52.83 -42.96 -15.11
CA LEU A 5 52.11 -41.76 -14.62
C LEU A 5 51.16 -42.12 -13.49
N ALA A 6 51.60 -42.91 -12.53
CA ALA A 6 50.78 -43.29 -11.38
C ALA A 6 51.56 -43.37 -10.06
N ILE A 7 52.66 -42.66 -9.90
CA ILE A 7 53.47 -42.66 -8.65
C ILE A 7 53.99 -41.22 -8.41
N ALA A 8 53.09 -40.27 -8.22
CA ALA A 8 53.48 -38.92 -7.79
C ALA A 8 52.36 -38.18 -7.02
N LEU A 9 51.45 -38.91 -6.36
CA LEU A 9 50.39 -38.28 -5.56
C LEU A 9 50.16 -38.96 -4.20
N ALA A 10 51.18 -39.55 -3.62
CA ALA A 10 51.09 -40.27 -2.35
C ALA A 10 52.22 -39.98 -1.35
N ALA A 11 52.74 -38.76 -1.30
CA ALA A 11 53.84 -38.43 -0.39
C ALA A 11 53.82 -36.95 0.09
N ILE A 12 52.66 -36.42 0.51
CA ILE A 12 52.60 -35.21 1.34
C ILE A 12 51.41 -35.39 2.32
N MET A 13 51.51 -36.38 3.20
CA MET A 13 50.71 -36.47 4.42
C MET A 13 51.59 -37.19 5.44
N LEU A 14 52.52 -36.49 6.03
CA LEU A 14 53.02 -36.80 7.40
C LEU A 14 53.97 -35.67 7.83
N VAL A 15 53.80 -35.30 9.10
CA VAL A 15 54.69 -34.41 9.88
C VAL A 15 54.23 -32.94 9.93
N MET A 16 53.38 -32.65 10.95
CA MET A 16 53.74 -31.71 12.02
C MET A 16 52.71 -31.78 13.14
N THR A 17 52.88 -32.73 14.03
CA THR A 17 52.44 -32.59 15.45
C THR A 17 53.51 -31.79 16.14
N PHE A 18 53.21 -30.53 16.46
CA PHE A 18 53.88 -29.81 17.54
C PHE A 18 52.85 -29.27 18.51
N ALA A 19 52.90 -29.82 19.71
CA ALA A 19 52.20 -29.33 20.86
C ALA A 19 52.67 -27.89 21.20
N PHE A 20 51.72 -26.96 21.32
CA PHE A 20 51.88 -25.77 22.14
C PHE A 20 50.71 -25.71 23.12
N ALA A 21 51.00 -26.08 24.36
CA ALA A 21 50.20 -25.69 25.50
C ALA A 21 50.47 -24.21 25.79
N GLY A 22 49.42 -23.39 25.82
CA GLY A 22 49.58 -22.00 26.27
C GLY A 22 48.37 -21.11 26.01
N CYS A 23 47.65 -20.79 27.06
CA CYS A 23 46.75 -19.64 27.28
C CYS A 23 45.46 -19.56 26.43
N GLY A 24 44.36 -19.63 27.20
CA GLY A 24 43.00 -19.43 26.72
C GLY A 24 42.78 -18.05 26.21
N ASP A 25 42.56 -17.99 24.91
CA ASP A 25 41.77 -16.96 24.28
C ASP A 25 40.44 -17.62 23.89
N LYS A 26 39.37 -17.18 24.56
CA LYS A 26 38.02 -17.48 24.13
C LYS A 26 37.88 -16.88 22.73
N LYS A 27 37.95 -17.70 21.67
CA LYS A 27 37.36 -17.33 20.39
C LYS A 27 35.92 -16.99 20.68
N GLN A 28 35.59 -15.70 20.65
CA GLN A 28 34.24 -15.27 20.38
C GLN A 28 33.87 -15.88 19.02
N GLU A 29 32.97 -16.82 19.02
CA GLU A 29 32.21 -17.17 17.83
C GLU A 29 31.55 -15.85 17.39
N GLU A 30 32.02 -15.26 16.32
CA GLU A 30 31.29 -14.22 15.61
C GLU A 30 29.96 -14.86 15.21
N LYS A 31 28.88 -14.46 15.95
CA LYS A 31 27.51 -14.71 15.55
C LYS A 31 27.39 -14.20 14.11
N PRO A 32 26.84 -14.96 13.15
CA PRO A 32 26.61 -14.44 11.80
C PRO A 32 25.91 -13.08 11.95
N ALA A 33 26.38 -12.07 11.25
CA ALA A 33 25.70 -10.78 11.20
C ALA A 33 24.25 -11.08 10.86
N ASP A 34 23.34 -10.75 11.76
CA ASP A 34 21.91 -10.93 11.59
C ASP A 34 21.55 -10.11 10.35
N GLU A 35 21.24 -10.77 9.23
CA GLU A 35 20.88 -10.04 8.01
C GLU A 35 19.66 -9.20 8.34
N THR A 36 19.81 -7.89 8.30
CA THR A 36 18.73 -6.94 8.60
C THR A 36 17.54 -7.27 7.69
N LYS A 37 16.40 -7.60 8.29
CA LYS A 37 15.18 -7.92 7.55
C LYS A 37 14.84 -6.78 6.58
N THR A 38 14.49 -7.11 5.37
CA THR A 38 13.91 -6.17 4.41
C THR A 38 12.40 -6.34 4.40
N PHE A 39 11.67 -5.24 4.51
CA PHE A 39 10.22 -5.18 4.42
C PHE A 39 9.81 -4.40 3.18
N THR A 40 9.02 -5.01 2.32
CA THR A 40 8.57 -4.43 1.06
C THR A 40 7.08 -4.10 1.13
N MET A 41 6.76 -2.82 1.05
CA MET A 41 5.39 -2.29 1.04
C MET A 41 4.85 -2.24 -0.40
N GLY A 42 3.72 -2.88 -0.66
CA GLY A 42 2.98 -2.79 -1.91
C GLY A 42 2.02 -1.60 -1.89
N ILE A 43 2.11 -0.72 -2.88
CA ILE A 43 1.31 0.51 -2.97
C ILE A 43 0.66 0.69 -4.34
N ASP A 44 -0.45 1.42 -4.39
CA ASP A 44 -0.84 2.18 -5.57
C ASP A 44 0.07 3.41 -5.68
N ALA A 45 0.76 3.56 -6.81
CA ALA A 45 1.74 4.62 -7.03
C ALA A 45 1.12 5.98 -7.42
N GLU A 46 -0.21 6.03 -7.61
CA GLU A 46 -0.96 7.21 -8.06
C GLU A 46 -2.15 7.51 -7.12
N TYR A 47 -1.93 7.37 -5.80
CA TYR A 47 -2.96 7.47 -4.76
C TYR A 47 -2.61 8.55 -3.70
N PRO A 48 -2.49 9.84 -4.09
CA PRO A 48 -2.28 10.90 -3.10
C PRO A 48 -3.52 11.10 -2.22
N PRO A 49 -3.34 11.48 -0.91
CA PRO A 49 -2.07 11.80 -0.26
C PRO A 49 -1.40 10.61 0.43
N PHE A 50 -1.85 9.36 0.23
CA PHE A 50 -1.37 8.17 0.96
C PHE A 50 -0.09 7.57 0.37
N SER A 51 -0.03 7.42 -0.97
CA SER A 51 1.12 6.84 -1.67
C SER A 51 1.16 7.32 -3.13
N TYR A 52 2.26 7.96 -3.49
CA TYR A 52 2.43 8.51 -4.83
C TYR A 52 3.91 8.77 -5.12
N MET A 53 4.23 9.06 -6.38
CA MET A 53 5.58 9.46 -6.79
C MET A 53 5.80 10.93 -6.46
N GLY A 54 6.81 11.22 -5.64
CA GLY A 54 7.23 12.59 -5.31
C GLY A 54 7.97 13.27 -6.47
N GLU A 55 8.19 14.58 -6.34
CA GLU A 55 8.93 15.37 -7.34
C GLU A 55 10.40 14.95 -7.48
N ASP A 56 10.97 14.33 -6.46
CA ASP A 56 12.33 13.78 -6.44
C ASP A 56 12.46 12.42 -7.12
N GLY A 57 11.33 11.83 -7.55
CA GLY A 57 11.27 10.51 -8.19
C GLY A 57 11.23 9.35 -7.19
N GLU A 58 11.09 9.63 -5.89
CA GLU A 58 10.93 8.63 -4.85
C GLU A 58 9.45 8.52 -4.43
N TYR A 59 9.03 7.35 -3.97
CA TYR A 59 7.69 7.18 -3.45
C TYR A 59 7.54 7.86 -2.08
N THR A 60 6.44 8.58 -1.92
CA THR A 60 6.08 9.33 -0.72
C THR A 60 4.58 9.25 -0.43
N GLY A 61 4.11 9.94 0.58
CA GLY A 61 2.73 9.98 1.05
C GLY A 61 2.61 9.46 2.48
N PHE A 62 1.45 9.70 3.07
CA PHE A 62 1.22 9.40 4.48
C PHE A 62 1.53 7.94 4.83
N ASP A 63 0.96 6.98 4.08
CA ASP A 63 1.15 5.55 4.34
C ASP A 63 2.61 5.13 4.15
N VAL A 64 3.27 5.65 3.12
CA VAL A 64 4.68 5.38 2.83
C VAL A 64 5.58 5.89 3.94
N GLU A 65 5.35 7.11 4.44
CA GLU A 65 6.15 7.69 5.52
C GLU A 65 5.93 6.97 6.85
N ILE A 66 4.69 6.57 7.18
CA ILE A 66 4.39 5.79 8.39
C ILE A 66 5.04 4.41 8.31
N CYS A 67 4.92 3.71 7.18
CA CYS A 67 5.54 2.40 6.99
C CYS A 67 7.06 2.47 7.09
N LYS A 68 7.68 3.48 6.46
CA LYS A 68 9.12 3.73 6.58
C LYS A 68 9.54 3.95 8.04
N ALA A 69 8.82 4.80 8.76
CA ALA A 69 9.11 5.07 10.17
C ALA A 69 8.93 3.81 11.04
N ALA A 70 7.94 2.96 10.75
CA ALA A 70 7.76 1.68 11.44
C ALA A 70 8.92 0.72 11.18
N CYS A 71 9.42 0.64 9.94
CA CYS A 71 10.61 -0.14 9.60
C CYS A 71 11.87 0.40 10.31
N ASP A 72 12.06 1.72 10.32
CA ASP A 72 13.18 2.36 11.03
C ASP A 72 13.14 2.03 12.55
N TYR A 73 11.93 2.05 13.16
CA TYR A 73 11.73 1.67 14.57
C TYR A 73 12.07 0.20 14.84
N LEU A 74 11.72 -0.70 13.90
CA LEU A 74 12.02 -2.14 13.99
C LEU A 74 13.46 -2.49 13.60
N GLY A 75 14.23 -1.53 13.07
CA GLY A 75 15.57 -1.76 12.55
C GLY A 75 15.57 -2.57 11.25
N TRP A 76 14.52 -2.46 10.43
CA TRP A 76 14.39 -3.14 9.14
C TRP A 76 14.75 -2.24 7.96
N ASN A 77 15.19 -2.85 6.86
CA ASN A 77 15.31 -2.16 5.59
C ASN A 77 13.93 -1.99 4.96
N PHE A 78 13.58 -0.75 4.59
CA PHE A 78 12.33 -0.42 3.94
C PHE A 78 12.48 -0.43 2.42
N LYS A 79 11.50 -1.03 1.72
CA LYS A 79 11.33 -0.95 0.27
C LYS A 79 9.88 -0.70 -0.09
N VAL A 80 9.68 -0.07 -1.24
CA VAL A 80 8.35 0.16 -1.83
C VAL A 80 8.28 -0.57 -3.17
N PHE A 81 7.12 -1.15 -3.44
CA PHE A 81 6.78 -1.84 -4.69
C PHE A 81 5.43 -1.32 -5.20
N GLY A 82 5.42 -0.72 -6.39
CA GLY A 82 4.17 -0.32 -7.06
C GLY A 82 3.41 -1.55 -7.56
N VAL A 83 2.24 -1.82 -7.00
CA VAL A 83 1.39 -2.93 -7.43
C VAL A 83 0.43 -2.48 -8.54
N ASN A 84 0.03 -3.40 -9.41
CA ASN A 84 -1.18 -3.22 -10.19
C ASN A 84 -2.38 -3.41 -9.23
N TRP A 85 -3.19 -2.35 -9.03
CA TRP A 85 -4.18 -2.34 -7.96
C TRP A 85 -5.25 -3.42 -8.11
N ASP A 86 -5.65 -3.77 -9.32
CA ASP A 86 -6.59 -4.86 -9.59
C ASP A 86 -6.01 -6.24 -9.20
N ASN A 87 -4.69 -6.39 -9.28
CA ASN A 87 -3.99 -7.64 -8.96
C ASN A 87 -3.22 -7.59 -7.63
N LYS A 88 -3.46 -6.60 -6.77
CA LYS A 88 -2.69 -6.36 -5.53
C LYS A 88 -2.56 -7.58 -4.61
N LEU A 89 -3.65 -8.35 -4.44
CA LEU A 89 -3.63 -9.54 -3.59
C LEU A 89 -2.89 -10.71 -4.25
N VAL A 90 -2.96 -10.84 -5.57
CA VAL A 90 -2.19 -11.84 -6.32
C VAL A 90 -0.70 -11.58 -6.20
N GLN A 91 -0.28 -10.30 -6.29
CA GLN A 91 1.12 -9.89 -6.12
C GLN A 91 1.59 -10.06 -4.67
N LEU A 92 0.71 -9.82 -3.68
CA LEU A 92 0.98 -10.11 -2.27
C LEU A 92 1.22 -11.61 -2.07
N ASP A 93 0.35 -12.47 -2.60
CA ASP A 93 0.46 -13.93 -2.50
C ASP A 93 1.71 -14.48 -3.22
N ALA A 94 2.11 -13.84 -4.33
CA ALA A 94 3.34 -14.17 -5.04
C ALA A 94 4.62 -13.76 -4.28
N GLY A 95 4.49 -12.98 -3.19
CA GLY A 95 5.62 -12.50 -2.39
C GLY A 95 6.39 -11.35 -3.04
N GLU A 96 5.78 -10.62 -3.98
CA GLU A 96 6.38 -9.41 -4.58
C GLU A 96 6.44 -8.25 -3.56
N CYS A 97 5.53 -8.26 -2.57
CA CYS A 97 5.54 -7.40 -1.40
C CYS A 97 5.19 -8.19 -0.14
N ASP A 98 5.44 -7.61 1.03
CA ASP A 98 5.16 -8.20 2.34
C ASP A 98 3.80 -7.79 2.89
N CYS A 99 3.29 -6.65 2.46
CA CYS A 99 1.95 -6.16 2.74
C CYS A 99 1.42 -5.34 1.56
N VAL A 100 0.11 -5.12 1.52
CA VAL A 100 -0.52 -4.06 0.72
C VAL A 100 -1.01 -2.99 1.69
N TRP A 101 -0.44 -1.77 1.55
CA TRP A 101 -0.75 -0.63 2.42
C TRP A 101 -0.76 0.65 1.58
N SER A 102 -1.93 1.13 1.21
CA SER A 102 -2.14 2.26 0.29
C SER A 102 -3.62 2.65 0.30
N GLY A 103 -4.11 3.19 1.42
CA GLY A 103 -5.54 3.48 1.56
C GLY A 103 -6.42 2.27 1.24
N MET A 104 -6.00 1.08 1.63
CA MET A 104 -6.69 -0.14 1.23
C MET A 104 -7.91 -0.40 2.10
N THR A 105 -9.08 -0.44 1.49
CA THR A 105 -10.35 -0.71 2.17
C THR A 105 -10.40 -2.11 2.75
N ILE A 106 -10.83 -2.21 3.99
CA ILE A 106 -11.07 -3.48 4.68
C ILE A 106 -12.37 -4.09 4.16
N LEU A 107 -12.26 -5.16 3.37
CA LEU A 107 -13.39 -5.92 2.86
C LEU A 107 -13.53 -7.25 3.59
N ASP A 108 -14.77 -7.64 3.92
CA ASP A 108 -15.02 -8.93 4.56
C ASP A 108 -14.64 -10.10 3.65
N THR A 109 -14.79 -9.95 2.34
CA THR A 109 -14.33 -10.94 1.36
C THR A 109 -12.84 -11.24 1.44
N MET A 110 -12.00 -10.28 1.83
CA MET A 110 -10.56 -10.50 2.05
C MET A 110 -10.31 -11.34 3.29
N LYS A 111 -11.06 -11.08 4.37
CA LYS A 111 -10.98 -11.88 5.62
C LYS A 111 -11.47 -13.30 5.37
N GLU A 112 -12.57 -13.48 4.63
CA GLU A 112 -13.11 -14.78 4.23
C GLU A 112 -12.13 -15.57 3.34
N ALA A 113 -11.36 -14.88 2.49
CA ALA A 113 -10.28 -15.46 1.70
C ALA A 113 -9.05 -15.82 2.55
N GLY A 114 -9.02 -15.45 3.85
CA GLY A 114 -8.00 -15.82 4.81
C GLY A 114 -6.85 -14.84 4.94
N TYR A 115 -6.92 -13.66 4.32
CA TYR A 115 -5.90 -12.63 4.53
C TYR A 115 -5.93 -12.10 5.96
N VAL A 116 -4.74 -11.79 6.49
CA VAL A 116 -4.60 -11.09 7.77
C VAL A 116 -4.72 -9.60 7.49
N ILE A 117 -5.70 -8.95 8.12
CA ILE A 117 -5.94 -7.53 7.97
C ILE A 117 -5.67 -6.84 9.31
N SER A 118 -4.93 -5.74 9.29
CA SER A 118 -4.66 -4.94 10.48
C SER A 118 -5.93 -4.32 11.06
N LYS A 119 -5.83 -3.76 12.25
CA LYS A 119 -6.83 -2.82 12.76
C LYS A 119 -6.97 -1.65 11.80
N PRO A 120 -8.17 -1.05 11.70
CA PRO A 120 -8.38 0.10 10.86
C PRO A 120 -7.56 1.30 11.38
N TYR A 121 -7.02 2.10 10.46
CA TYR A 121 -6.24 3.28 10.79
C TYR A 121 -6.86 4.59 10.27
N PHE A 122 -7.83 4.51 9.34
CA PHE A 122 -8.44 5.67 8.69
C PHE A 122 -9.93 5.42 8.39
N ASP A 123 -10.78 6.44 8.60
CA ASP A 123 -12.18 6.46 8.16
C ASP A 123 -12.26 7.16 6.79
N ASN A 124 -12.82 6.50 5.78
CA ASN A 124 -12.98 7.01 4.42
C ASN A 124 -14.45 7.09 4.00
N GLU A 125 -14.71 7.91 3.00
CA GLU A 125 -15.98 8.03 2.29
C GLU A 125 -15.76 8.01 0.80
N GLN A 126 -16.74 7.48 0.05
CA GLN A 126 -16.77 7.55 -1.42
C GLN A 126 -17.52 8.80 -1.84
N VAL A 127 -16.97 9.53 -2.82
CA VAL A 127 -17.53 10.76 -3.35
C VAL A 127 -17.48 10.81 -4.87
N LEU A 128 -18.04 11.87 -5.46
CA LEU A 128 -17.97 12.12 -6.89
C LEU A 128 -17.19 13.40 -7.18
N VAL A 129 -16.33 13.38 -8.18
CA VAL A 129 -15.69 14.58 -8.73
C VAL A 129 -16.25 14.85 -10.11
N VAL A 130 -16.62 16.11 -10.35
CA VAL A 130 -17.16 16.59 -11.63
C VAL A 130 -16.49 17.91 -12.02
N LYS A 131 -16.65 18.31 -13.28
CA LYS A 131 -16.28 19.67 -13.69
C LYS A 131 -17.17 20.71 -13.01
N GLU A 132 -16.61 21.85 -12.58
CA GLU A 132 -17.35 22.95 -11.95
C GLU A 132 -18.48 23.46 -12.84
N ASP A 133 -18.23 23.55 -14.15
CA ASP A 133 -19.15 24.05 -15.16
C ASP A 133 -20.14 23.01 -15.69
N SER A 134 -20.12 21.78 -15.19
CA SER A 134 -20.97 20.67 -15.66
C SER A 134 -22.45 20.86 -15.36
N GLY A 135 -22.79 21.68 -14.35
CA GLY A 135 -24.15 21.80 -13.84
C GLY A 135 -24.60 20.63 -12.96
N LEU A 136 -23.76 19.58 -12.77
CA LEU A 136 -24.04 18.44 -11.90
C LEU A 136 -23.86 18.86 -10.43
N ALA A 137 -24.81 18.51 -9.56
CA ALA A 137 -24.81 18.87 -8.15
C ALA A 137 -25.11 17.72 -7.21
N SER A 138 -25.52 16.57 -7.73
CA SER A 138 -25.86 15.38 -6.96
C SER A 138 -25.62 14.11 -7.76
N SER A 139 -25.52 12.96 -7.08
CA SER A 139 -25.43 11.65 -7.71
C SER A 139 -26.59 11.34 -8.65
N LYS A 140 -27.78 11.88 -8.35
CA LYS A 140 -29.01 11.73 -9.18
C LYS A 140 -28.89 12.40 -10.55
N ASP A 141 -28.07 13.45 -10.67
CA ASP A 141 -27.83 14.16 -11.94
C ASP A 141 -26.96 13.34 -12.90
N LEU A 142 -26.40 12.22 -12.43
CA LEU A 142 -25.59 11.31 -13.23
C LEU A 142 -26.40 10.30 -14.04
N ALA A 143 -27.74 10.33 -13.97
CA ALA A 143 -28.59 9.49 -14.82
C ALA A 143 -28.28 9.77 -16.30
N GLY A 144 -27.93 8.73 -17.07
CA GLY A 144 -27.53 8.82 -18.48
C GLY A 144 -26.14 9.40 -18.73
N LYS A 145 -25.29 9.56 -17.69
CA LYS A 145 -23.92 10.09 -17.73
C LYS A 145 -22.90 8.96 -17.70
N ASP A 146 -21.69 9.23 -18.18
CA ASP A 146 -20.57 8.32 -18.08
C ASP A 146 -19.76 8.61 -16.80
N VAL A 147 -19.55 7.58 -15.98
CA VAL A 147 -18.87 7.69 -14.68
C VAL A 147 -17.63 6.80 -14.69
N ALA A 148 -16.45 7.41 -14.42
CA ALA A 148 -15.20 6.67 -14.30
C ALA A 148 -14.97 6.19 -12.85
N VAL A 149 -14.31 5.05 -12.70
CA VAL A 149 -13.86 4.47 -11.43
C VAL A 149 -12.56 3.69 -11.66
N GLN A 150 -11.68 3.65 -10.66
CA GLN A 150 -10.48 2.82 -10.77
C GLN A 150 -10.82 1.34 -10.58
N LEU A 151 -10.27 0.49 -11.45
CA LEU A 151 -10.41 -0.96 -11.42
C LEU A 151 -9.82 -1.55 -10.14
N GLY A 152 -10.49 -2.55 -9.56
CA GLY A 152 -10.03 -3.25 -8.35
C GLY A 152 -10.18 -2.47 -7.04
N THR A 153 -10.91 -1.34 -7.04
CA THR A 153 -11.22 -0.56 -5.83
C THR A 153 -12.51 -1.03 -5.16
N SER A 154 -12.70 -0.61 -3.89
CA SER A 154 -13.97 -0.73 -3.17
C SER A 154 -15.07 0.04 -3.90
N GLY A 155 -14.76 1.22 -4.44
CA GLY A 155 -15.69 2.03 -5.22
C GLY A 155 -16.22 1.27 -6.44
N GLU A 156 -15.38 0.58 -7.20
CA GLU A 156 -15.84 -0.27 -8.29
C GLU A 156 -16.75 -1.40 -7.79
N SER A 157 -16.39 -2.01 -6.66
CA SER A 157 -17.21 -3.08 -6.05
C SER A 157 -18.58 -2.56 -5.62
N LEU A 158 -18.66 -1.39 -4.97
CA LEU A 158 -19.93 -0.75 -4.57
C LEU A 158 -20.86 -0.48 -5.76
N LEU A 159 -20.31 -0.04 -6.90
CA LEU A 159 -21.10 0.20 -8.11
C LEU A 159 -21.64 -1.08 -8.76
N LYS A 160 -21.13 -2.26 -8.39
CA LYS A 160 -21.57 -3.57 -8.88
C LYS A 160 -22.43 -4.32 -7.87
N ASP A 161 -22.41 -3.94 -6.60
CA ASP A 161 -23.09 -4.64 -5.51
C ASP A 161 -24.57 -4.27 -5.44
N GLU A 162 -25.44 -5.28 -5.43
CA GLU A 162 -26.90 -5.13 -5.31
C GLU A 162 -27.33 -4.48 -3.97
N GLU A 163 -26.59 -4.70 -2.90
CA GLU A 163 -26.81 -4.07 -1.59
C GLU A 163 -26.05 -2.73 -1.46
N GLY A 164 -25.20 -2.41 -2.44
CA GLY A 164 -24.42 -1.18 -2.51
C GLY A 164 -25.07 -0.12 -3.42
N LEU A 165 -24.29 0.36 -4.39
CA LEU A 165 -24.69 1.44 -5.29
C LEU A 165 -25.07 0.98 -6.70
N LYS A 166 -25.28 -0.30 -6.92
CA LYS A 166 -25.66 -0.82 -8.24
C LYS A 166 -26.92 -0.17 -8.78
N SER A 167 -27.94 0.08 -7.93
CA SER A 167 -29.17 0.76 -8.34
C SER A 167 -28.93 2.19 -8.85
N LEU A 168 -27.94 2.89 -8.32
CA LEU A 168 -27.49 4.18 -8.82
C LEU A 168 -26.69 3.98 -10.13
N ALA A 169 -25.74 3.06 -10.15
CA ALA A 169 -24.91 2.76 -11.32
C ALA A 169 -25.74 2.33 -12.53
N ASP A 170 -26.86 1.61 -12.33
CA ASP A 170 -27.80 1.20 -13.39
C ASP A 170 -28.52 2.39 -14.03
N THR A 171 -28.50 3.58 -13.42
CA THR A 171 -29.01 4.83 -14.05
C THR A 171 -28.00 5.48 -14.97
N PHE A 172 -26.71 5.18 -14.84
CA PHE A 172 -25.65 5.74 -15.65
C PHE A 172 -25.75 5.25 -17.11
N ASN A 173 -25.23 6.02 -18.04
CA ASN A 173 -25.04 5.52 -19.40
C ASN A 173 -23.97 4.43 -19.43
N LYS A 174 -22.86 4.66 -18.70
CA LYS A 174 -21.75 3.71 -18.63
C LYS A 174 -20.91 3.94 -17.38
N VAL A 175 -20.45 2.85 -16.77
CA VAL A 175 -19.30 2.85 -15.84
C VAL A 175 -18.04 2.56 -16.64
N VAL A 176 -17.06 3.46 -16.58
CA VAL A 176 -15.78 3.36 -17.28
C VAL A 176 -14.70 3.00 -16.26
N THR A 177 -14.10 1.83 -16.38
CA THR A 177 -13.00 1.42 -15.50
C THR A 177 -11.66 1.90 -16.06
N CYS A 178 -10.81 2.45 -15.19
CA CYS A 178 -9.46 2.92 -15.50
C CYS A 178 -8.44 2.21 -14.61
N ASP A 179 -7.19 2.13 -15.06
CA ASP A 179 -6.12 1.47 -14.31
C ASP A 179 -5.65 2.27 -13.08
N SER A 180 -5.91 3.59 -13.06
CA SER A 180 -5.59 4.46 -11.94
C SER A 180 -6.58 5.62 -11.79
N PHE A 181 -6.63 6.28 -10.62
CA PHE A 181 -7.42 7.49 -10.43
C PHE A 181 -6.92 8.64 -11.30
N LEU A 182 -5.61 8.78 -11.49
CA LEU A 182 -5.05 9.80 -12.37
C LEU A 182 -5.59 9.63 -13.80
N LYS A 183 -5.75 8.39 -14.27
CA LYS A 183 -6.38 8.10 -15.56
C LYS A 183 -7.86 8.48 -15.56
N CYS A 184 -8.62 8.17 -14.49
CA CYS A 184 -10.02 8.60 -14.36
C CYS A 184 -10.15 10.14 -14.46
N PHE A 185 -9.30 10.87 -13.75
CA PHE A 185 -9.30 12.33 -13.81
C PHE A 185 -8.88 12.87 -15.18
N THR A 186 -7.95 12.22 -15.87
CA THR A 186 -7.59 12.56 -17.26
C THR A 186 -8.79 12.42 -18.21
N GLU A 187 -9.57 11.35 -18.07
CA GLU A 187 -10.79 11.14 -18.85
C GLU A 187 -11.86 12.21 -18.53
N LEU A 188 -12.00 12.60 -17.27
CA LEU A 188 -12.90 13.68 -16.84
C LEU A 188 -12.44 15.03 -17.37
N ASP A 189 -11.14 15.33 -17.32
CA ASP A 189 -10.59 16.59 -17.88
C ASP A 189 -10.80 16.68 -19.39
N GLY A 190 -10.58 15.57 -20.08
CA GLY A 190 -10.82 15.42 -21.52
C GLY A 190 -12.30 15.36 -21.91
N LYS A 191 -13.24 15.39 -20.95
CA LYS A 191 -14.70 15.26 -21.16
C LYS A 191 -15.10 13.94 -21.83
N ALA A 192 -14.31 12.89 -21.65
CA ALA A 192 -14.64 11.55 -22.09
C ALA A 192 -15.58 10.84 -21.09
N VAL A 193 -15.60 11.33 -19.84
CA VAL A 193 -16.58 10.97 -18.82
C VAL A 193 -17.13 12.24 -18.15
N ASP A 194 -18.27 12.14 -17.47
CA ASP A 194 -18.95 13.24 -16.81
C ASP A 194 -18.57 13.37 -15.33
N ALA A 195 -18.17 12.26 -14.69
CA ALA A 195 -17.78 12.21 -13.29
C ALA A 195 -16.73 11.13 -13.01
N VAL A 196 -16.02 11.26 -11.88
CA VAL A 196 -15.16 10.23 -11.30
C VAL A 196 -15.73 9.84 -9.94
N PHE A 197 -15.94 8.54 -9.71
CA PHE A 197 -16.28 7.97 -8.42
C PHE A 197 -14.99 7.57 -7.71
N VAL A 198 -14.73 8.11 -6.51
CA VAL A 198 -13.40 8.10 -5.91
C VAL A 198 -13.46 8.31 -4.40
N ASP A 199 -12.42 7.87 -3.70
CA ASP A 199 -12.17 8.12 -2.29
C ASP A 199 -12.05 9.63 -2.01
N LYS A 200 -12.70 10.11 -0.95
CA LYS A 200 -12.76 11.53 -0.61
C LYS A 200 -11.38 12.18 -0.45
N PRO A 201 -10.37 11.58 0.24
CA PRO A 201 -9.05 12.22 0.35
C PRO A 201 -8.36 12.42 -0.99
N VAL A 202 -8.53 11.48 -1.93
CA VAL A 202 -7.97 11.58 -3.29
C VAL A 202 -8.71 12.68 -4.07
N ALA A 203 -10.04 12.75 -3.93
CA ALA A 203 -10.84 13.81 -4.52
C ALA A 203 -10.40 15.19 -4.03
N ASP A 204 -10.29 15.35 -2.69
CA ASP A 204 -9.91 16.61 -2.07
C ASP A 204 -8.49 17.04 -2.47
N SER A 205 -7.52 16.10 -2.50
CA SER A 205 -6.16 16.36 -2.98
C SER A 205 -6.16 16.80 -4.44
N TYR A 206 -6.87 16.08 -5.31
CA TYR A 206 -6.92 16.44 -6.73
C TYR A 206 -7.54 17.81 -6.98
N VAL A 207 -8.68 18.13 -6.35
CA VAL A 207 -9.38 19.39 -6.52
C VAL A 207 -8.59 20.57 -5.95
N ALA A 208 -7.81 20.36 -4.89
CA ALA A 208 -6.93 21.39 -4.33
C ALA A 208 -5.83 21.83 -5.32
N GLU A 209 -5.30 20.88 -6.10
CA GLU A 209 -4.21 21.13 -7.06
C GLU A 209 -4.70 21.52 -8.46
N HIS A 210 -5.94 21.13 -8.83
CA HIS A 210 -6.48 21.29 -10.19
C HIS A 210 -7.75 22.15 -10.19
N LYS A 211 -7.70 23.31 -10.83
CA LYS A 211 -8.86 24.20 -10.97
C LYS A 211 -9.88 23.67 -11.97
N GLY A 212 -11.14 24.02 -11.78
CA GLY A 212 -12.24 23.67 -12.68
C GLY A 212 -12.90 22.33 -12.38
N PHE A 213 -12.60 21.76 -11.20
CA PHE A 213 -13.23 20.55 -10.67
C PHE A 213 -13.86 20.86 -9.31
N LYS A 214 -14.87 20.11 -8.95
CA LYS A 214 -15.51 20.15 -7.62
C LYS A 214 -15.90 18.76 -7.17
N VAL A 215 -15.92 18.58 -5.85
CA VAL A 215 -16.46 17.39 -5.20
C VAL A 215 -17.98 17.56 -5.04
N ILE A 216 -18.74 16.52 -5.35
CA ILE A 216 -20.11 16.33 -4.90
C ILE A 216 -20.01 15.52 -3.60
N ASP A 217 -20.17 16.23 -2.48
CA ASP A 217 -20.01 15.69 -1.14
C ASP A 217 -21.35 15.06 -0.69
N GLU A 218 -21.57 13.83 -1.12
CA GLU A 218 -22.69 12.97 -0.70
C GLU A 218 -22.10 11.71 -0.07
N ASP A 219 -22.74 11.20 0.98
CA ASP A 219 -22.39 9.91 1.58
C ASP A 219 -22.78 8.78 0.61
N LEU A 220 -21.80 8.35 -0.17
CA LEU A 220 -21.94 7.28 -1.16
C LEU A 220 -21.30 5.96 -0.69
N GLY A 221 -20.91 5.87 0.57
CA GLY A 221 -20.35 4.68 1.18
C GLY A 221 -19.21 5.01 2.14
N ALA A 222 -19.43 4.73 3.42
CA ALA A 222 -18.41 4.83 4.45
C ALA A 222 -17.62 3.53 4.53
N GLU A 223 -16.30 3.63 4.68
CA GLU A 223 -15.40 2.49 4.76
C GLU A 223 -14.19 2.78 5.65
N GLN A 224 -13.40 1.76 5.95
CA GLN A 224 -12.19 1.91 6.75
C GLN A 224 -10.99 1.32 6.01
N TYR A 225 -9.84 1.99 6.14
CA TYR A 225 -8.58 1.47 5.61
C TYR A 225 -7.82 0.65 6.63
N GLY A 226 -7.18 -0.41 6.14
CA GLY A 226 -6.28 -1.29 6.86
C GLY A 226 -5.12 -1.73 5.99
N ILE A 227 -4.28 -2.59 6.57
CA ILE A 227 -3.11 -3.16 5.91
C ILE A 227 -3.38 -4.64 5.69
N ALA A 228 -3.19 -5.14 4.46
CA ALA A 228 -3.34 -6.56 4.16
C ALA A 228 -1.99 -7.29 4.17
N PHE A 229 -2.02 -8.48 4.76
CA PHE A 229 -0.92 -9.44 4.81
C PHE A 229 -1.41 -10.81 4.34
N ARG A 230 -0.49 -11.69 3.93
CA ARG A 230 -0.82 -13.09 3.63
C ARG A 230 -1.34 -13.82 4.87
N SER A 231 -2.08 -14.88 4.69
CA SER A 231 -2.66 -15.70 5.78
C SER A 231 -1.63 -16.21 6.80
N ALA A 232 -0.39 -16.47 6.37
CA ALA A 232 0.70 -16.93 7.23
C ALA A 232 1.40 -15.81 8.02
N ASP A 233 1.16 -14.54 7.69
CA ASP A 233 1.94 -13.40 8.16
C ASP A 233 1.33 -12.69 9.40
N THR A 234 0.61 -13.42 10.26
CA THR A 234 0.00 -12.87 11.49
C THR A 234 1.01 -12.20 12.41
N GLU A 235 2.19 -12.80 12.58
CA GLU A 235 3.27 -12.22 13.40
C GLU A 235 3.80 -10.94 12.77
N LEU A 236 3.95 -10.92 11.45
CA LEU A 236 4.40 -9.74 10.71
C LEU A 236 3.41 -8.56 10.86
N CYS A 237 2.11 -8.84 10.75
CA CYS A 237 1.06 -7.85 11.01
C CYS A 237 1.18 -7.29 12.43
N SER A 238 1.31 -8.17 13.44
CA SER A 238 1.45 -7.76 14.84
C SER A 238 2.69 -6.90 15.09
N GLN A 239 3.81 -7.20 14.43
CA GLN A 239 5.04 -6.40 14.54
C GLN A 239 4.87 -5.01 13.95
N ILE A 240 4.23 -4.89 12.78
CA ILE A 240 3.94 -3.59 12.16
C ILE A 240 2.95 -2.79 13.00
N GLU A 241 1.85 -3.39 13.47
CA GLU A 241 0.89 -2.72 14.36
C GLU A 241 1.56 -2.24 15.66
N GLY A 242 2.44 -3.05 16.25
CA GLY A 242 3.20 -2.67 17.44
C GLY A 242 4.15 -1.50 17.18
N ALA A 243 4.81 -1.48 16.02
CA ALA A 243 5.66 -0.36 15.61
C ALA A 243 4.84 0.92 15.41
N VAL A 244 3.70 0.84 14.70
CA VAL A 244 2.81 2.00 14.51
C VAL A 244 2.31 2.53 15.86
N ALA A 245 1.92 1.66 16.80
CA ALA A 245 1.53 2.07 18.15
C ALA A 245 2.66 2.83 18.88
N ALA A 246 3.91 2.34 18.76
CA ALA A 246 5.07 3.04 19.32
C ALA A 246 5.32 4.40 18.66
N LEU A 247 5.06 4.54 17.34
CA LEU A 247 5.14 5.84 16.66
C LEU A 247 4.07 6.82 17.15
N VAL A 248 2.88 6.33 17.49
CA VAL A 248 1.83 7.13 18.11
C VAL A 248 2.27 7.62 19.50
N GLU A 249 2.75 6.70 20.36
CA GLU A 249 3.19 7.00 21.72
C GLU A 249 4.36 8.00 21.76
N ASN A 250 5.33 7.89 20.84
CA ASN A 250 6.49 8.78 20.80
C ASN A 250 6.26 10.07 19.99
N GLY A 251 5.07 10.28 19.44
CA GLY A 251 4.67 11.46 18.68
C GLY A 251 5.19 11.53 17.25
N THR A 252 5.86 10.50 16.74
CA THR A 252 6.34 10.46 15.34
C THR A 252 5.16 10.38 14.36
N TYR A 253 4.13 9.58 14.69
CA TYR A 253 2.91 9.47 13.90
C TYR A 253 2.23 10.84 13.71
N ALA A 254 2.05 11.59 14.79
CA ALA A 254 1.44 12.93 14.74
C ALA A 254 2.28 13.91 13.89
N LYS A 255 3.61 13.89 14.02
CA LYS A 255 4.50 14.74 13.20
C LYS A 255 4.43 14.42 11.71
N ILE A 256 4.22 13.16 11.34
CA ILE A 256 4.02 12.78 9.94
C ILE A 256 2.63 13.25 9.50
N ALA A 257 1.60 13.02 10.31
CA ALA A 257 0.22 13.44 10.02
C ALA A 257 0.09 14.97 9.81
N ASP A 258 0.85 15.78 10.54
CA ASP A 258 0.88 17.25 10.39
C ASP A 258 1.27 17.72 8.97
N LYS A 259 1.91 16.87 8.17
CA LYS A 259 2.23 17.17 6.76
C LYS A 259 1.03 16.98 5.83
N TYR A 260 -0.02 16.30 6.29
CA TYR A 260 -1.20 15.88 5.53
C TYR A 260 -2.48 16.37 6.22
N PRO A 261 -2.69 17.71 6.35
CA PRO A 261 -3.78 18.27 7.14
C PRO A 261 -5.17 17.86 6.64
N GLU A 262 -5.31 17.51 5.35
CA GLU A 262 -6.55 17.07 4.71
C GLU A 262 -7.08 15.75 5.25
N ILE A 263 -6.20 14.88 5.82
CA ILE A 263 -6.60 13.56 6.32
C ILE A 263 -6.60 13.42 7.84
N VAL A 264 -6.04 14.41 8.57
CA VAL A 264 -5.81 14.31 10.03
C VAL A 264 -7.07 13.97 10.82
N ASN A 265 -8.22 14.56 10.45
CA ASN A 265 -9.49 14.37 11.17
C ASN A 265 -10.04 12.95 11.06
N ASN A 266 -9.61 12.18 10.07
CA ASN A 266 -10.09 10.82 9.79
C ASN A 266 -9.11 9.74 10.26
N LEU A 267 -7.93 10.14 10.77
CA LEU A 267 -6.93 9.23 11.34
C LEU A 267 -7.42 8.67 12.69
N LEU A 268 -7.59 7.35 12.78
CA LEU A 268 -8.16 6.70 13.96
C LEU A 268 -7.20 6.65 15.17
N PHE A 269 -5.90 6.72 14.94
CA PHE A 269 -4.90 6.68 15.99
C PHE A 269 -4.62 8.05 16.65
N LEU A 270 -5.22 9.12 16.16
CA LEU A 270 -5.12 10.47 16.73
C LEU A 270 -6.42 10.91 17.45
N LYS A 271 -7.45 10.05 17.48
CA LYS A 271 -8.73 10.28 18.14
C LYS A 271 -8.70 9.91 19.62
#